data_b813e2c6771fcc51c379b7f7fc64fb5a
#
_entry.id   b813e2c6771fcc51c379b7f7fc64fb5a
#
_cell.length_a   1.000
_cell.length_b   1.000
_cell.length_c   1.000
_cell.angle_alpha   90.00
_cell.angle_beta   90.00
_cell.angle_gamma   90.00
#
_symmetry.space_group_name_H-M   'P 1'
#
loop_
_entity.id
_entity.type
_entity.pdbx_description
1 polymer ?
#
loop_
_entity_poly.entity_id
_entity_poly.type
_entity_poly.pdbx_seq_one_letter_code
_entity_poly.pdbx_strand_id
1 'polypeptide(L)'
;MTESPLLSVRHLSVDFIMHDGKMGHALEDVSFDVFQGQTLGLVGESGCGKTTTLMAIMRLLPANARITAGQVLYNEQDLLSLSERQMRGCRWKEMSIVFQGAMNALNPVMRIDEQVREAILLHHLMNWSQATRRVGELMEMVGIPRERVGQYPHEYSGGMRQRAMIALALACAPSLLFADEPTTALDVMIQAQVLALLKKIQEKLGLAIVLVTHDLGVVAEVCDSVAVMYGGKVAEAGSADSIYNSPQHPYTDKLLQSFPDLNRPSGDLASIPGTPPRVTDLPPGCRFEPRCHRRIEICATTAPPMLETSAGHRAACHLCEGPVANF
;
A
#
# COMPACT_ATOMS: atom_id res chain seq x y z
N MET A 1 11.61 -6.52 24.08
CA MET A 1 12.53 -6.32 22.94
C MET A 1 11.68 -5.78 21.83
N THR A 2 11.86 -4.54 21.43
CA THR A 2 11.15 -3.95 20.29
C THR A 2 11.68 -4.64 19.04
N GLU A 3 10.82 -5.39 18.32
CA GLU A 3 11.16 -6.00 17.04
C GLU A 3 11.62 -4.90 16.07
N SER A 4 12.74 -5.14 15.37
CA SER A 4 13.18 -4.24 14.30
C SER A 4 12.22 -4.36 13.11
N PRO A 5 11.86 -3.25 12.43
CA PRO A 5 10.98 -3.30 11.29
C PRO A 5 11.65 -4.02 10.09
N LEU A 6 10.87 -4.81 9.37
CA LEU A 6 11.30 -5.45 8.12
C LEU A 6 11.57 -4.40 7.03
N LEU A 7 10.66 -3.43 6.89
CA LEU A 7 10.77 -2.27 6.01
C LEU A 7 10.59 -1.00 6.83
N SER A 8 11.50 -0.06 6.66
CA SER A 8 11.44 1.26 7.29
C SER A 8 11.60 2.33 6.22
N VAL A 9 10.58 3.13 6.02
CA VAL A 9 10.58 4.29 5.13
C VAL A 9 10.77 5.54 5.99
N ARG A 10 11.74 6.37 5.65
CA ARG A 10 12.11 7.58 6.41
C ARG A 10 12.20 8.78 5.49
N HIS A 11 11.40 9.79 5.75
CA HIS A 11 11.42 11.12 5.10
C HIS A 11 11.39 11.04 3.56
N LEU A 12 10.70 10.03 3.00
CA LEU A 12 10.67 9.78 1.55
C LEU A 12 9.94 10.89 0.83
N SER A 13 10.63 11.51 -0.14
CA SER A 13 10.08 12.56 -0.99
C SER A 13 10.28 12.23 -2.46
N VAL A 14 9.25 12.49 -3.28
CA VAL A 14 9.25 12.19 -4.73
C VAL A 14 8.65 13.35 -5.49
N ASP A 15 9.37 13.78 -6.52
CA ASP A 15 8.93 14.80 -7.45
C ASP A 15 8.71 14.24 -8.86
N PHE A 16 7.73 14.81 -9.56
CA PHE A 16 7.48 14.57 -10.99
C PHE A 16 7.79 15.81 -11.80
N ILE A 17 8.42 15.62 -12.96
CA ILE A 17 8.53 16.65 -13.98
C ILE A 17 7.30 16.55 -14.86
N MET A 18 6.44 17.57 -14.83
CA MET A 18 5.20 17.65 -15.60
C MET A 18 5.49 18.01 -17.07
N HIS A 19 4.53 17.77 -17.97
CA HIS A 19 4.70 18.06 -19.40
C HIS A 19 4.95 19.54 -19.70
N ASP A 20 4.48 20.45 -18.84
CA ASP A 20 4.72 21.91 -18.93
C ASP A 20 6.03 22.36 -18.26
N GLY A 21 6.87 21.41 -17.83
CA GLY A 21 8.14 21.64 -17.15
C GLY A 21 8.03 21.99 -15.66
N LYS A 22 6.82 22.09 -15.11
CA LYS A 22 6.63 22.33 -13.69
C LYS A 22 7.00 21.11 -12.86
N MET A 23 7.42 21.37 -11.61
CA MET A 23 7.62 20.32 -10.62
C MET A 23 6.30 20.01 -9.92
N GLY A 24 5.98 18.74 -9.80
CA GLY A 24 4.87 18.25 -9.00
C GLY A 24 5.40 17.45 -7.80
N HIS A 25 5.10 17.89 -6.59
CA HIS A 25 5.53 17.23 -5.34
C HIS A 25 4.54 16.12 -4.99
N ALA A 26 4.82 14.91 -5.45
CA ALA A 26 3.92 13.77 -5.27
C ALA A 26 4.02 13.15 -3.87
N LEU A 27 5.21 13.11 -3.30
CA LEU A 27 5.45 12.69 -1.90
C LEU A 27 6.34 13.71 -1.23
N GLU A 28 6.05 13.98 0.05
CA GLU A 28 6.88 14.84 0.90
C GLU A 28 6.89 14.30 2.32
N ASP A 29 8.09 13.93 2.77
CA ASP A 29 8.35 13.52 4.16
C ASP A 29 7.52 12.30 4.61
N VAL A 30 7.35 11.29 3.72
CA VAL A 30 6.59 10.09 4.04
C VAL A 30 7.45 9.15 4.89
N SER A 31 6.94 8.77 6.08
CA SER A 31 7.64 7.88 7.01
C SER A 31 6.68 6.87 7.63
N PHE A 32 7.03 5.57 7.59
CA PHE A 32 6.29 4.48 8.22
C PHE A 32 7.17 3.24 8.36
N ASP A 33 6.73 2.30 9.19
CA ASP A 33 7.36 1.00 9.41
C ASP A 33 6.42 -0.14 9.05
N VAL A 34 6.99 -1.26 8.59
CA VAL A 34 6.30 -2.53 8.35
C VAL A 34 7.05 -3.62 9.07
N PHE A 35 6.36 -4.41 9.88
CA PHE A 35 6.95 -5.49 10.65
C PHE A 35 6.67 -6.84 10.00
N GLN A 36 7.53 -7.83 10.27
CA GLN A 36 7.36 -9.18 9.78
C GLN A 36 6.01 -9.76 10.24
N GLY A 37 5.28 -10.40 9.31
CA GLY A 37 3.99 -11.02 9.63
C GLY A 37 2.85 -10.04 9.91
N GLN A 38 3.01 -8.74 9.65
CA GLN A 38 1.98 -7.72 9.82
C GLN A 38 1.48 -7.16 8.49
N THR A 39 0.24 -6.70 8.48
CA THR A 39 -0.35 -5.96 7.37
C THR A 39 -0.47 -4.49 7.72
N LEU A 40 0.23 -3.63 6.95
CA LEU A 40 0.07 -2.17 6.99
C LEU A 40 -0.93 -1.75 5.89
N GLY A 41 -2.01 -1.08 6.27
CA GLY A 41 -2.91 -0.39 5.36
C GLY A 41 -2.36 0.99 4.98
N LEU A 42 -2.14 1.23 3.70
CA LEU A 42 -1.82 2.56 3.17
C LEU A 42 -3.06 3.11 2.47
N VAL A 43 -3.74 4.06 3.12
CA VAL A 43 -5.09 4.47 2.73
C VAL A 43 -5.19 5.95 2.41
N GLY A 44 -6.20 6.36 1.66
CA GLY A 44 -6.49 7.74 1.29
C GLY A 44 -7.16 7.87 -0.08
N GLU A 45 -7.60 9.07 -0.43
CA GLU A 45 -8.24 9.36 -1.71
C GLU A 45 -7.31 9.07 -2.90
N SER A 46 -7.90 8.87 -4.10
CA SER A 46 -7.12 8.70 -5.33
C SER A 46 -6.21 9.92 -5.57
N GLY A 47 -4.97 9.67 -6.01
CA GLY A 47 -3.96 10.70 -6.25
C GLY A 47 -3.23 11.21 -5.00
N CYS A 48 -3.47 10.69 -3.80
CA CYS A 48 -2.75 11.12 -2.59
C CYS A 48 -1.31 10.58 -2.45
N GLY A 49 -0.82 9.74 -3.38
CA GLY A 49 0.58 9.28 -3.40
C GLY A 49 0.80 7.80 -3.04
N LYS A 50 -0.21 7.01 -2.74
CA LYS A 50 -0.08 5.60 -2.31
C LYS A 50 0.73 4.74 -3.29
N THR A 51 0.28 4.62 -4.54
CA THR A 51 0.98 3.89 -5.60
C THR A 51 2.39 4.45 -5.84
N THR A 52 2.55 5.79 -5.80
CA THR A 52 3.86 6.44 -5.94
C THR A 52 4.82 6.01 -4.82
N THR A 53 4.33 5.85 -3.59
CA THR A 53 5.12 5.34 -2.46
C THR A 53 5.62 3.92 -2.73
N LEU A 54 4.75 3.01 -3.19
CA LEU A 54 5.14 1.65 -3.53
C LEU A 54 6.16 1.63 -4.67
N MET A 55 5.91 2.40 -5.73
CA MET A 55 6.82 2.50 -6.88
C MET A 55 8.19 3.07 -6.50
N ALA A 56 8.23 4.04 -5.57
CA ALA A 56 9.49 4.59 -5.06
C ALA A 56 10.28 3.54 -4.26
N ILE A 57 9.63 2.80 -3.35
CA ILE A 57 10.26 1.71 -2.58
C ILE A 57 10.81 0.63 -3.51
N MET A 58 10.04 0.20 -4.50
CA MET A 58 10.44 -0.80 -5.50
C MET A 58 11.41 -0.25 -6.56
N ARG A 59 11.69 1.07 -6.56
CA ARG A 59 12.49 1.77 -7.59
C ARG A 59 11.96 1.51 -9.01
N LEU A 60 10.63 1.60 -9.16
CA LEU A 60 9.89 1.42 -10.41
C LEU A 60 9.21 2.73 -10.85
N LEU A 61 9.67 3.86 -10.36
CA LEU A 61 9.16 5.17 -10.78
C LEU A 61 9.39 5.38 -12.28
N PRO A 62 8.46 6.07 -12.99
CA PRO A 62 8.64 6.42 -14.39
C PRO A 62 9.79 7.42 -14.57
N ALA A 63 10.28 7.55 -15.80
CA ALA A 63 11.48 8.36 -16.11
C ALA A 63 11.34 9.85 -15.76
N ASN A 64 10.12 10.37 -15.70
CA ASN A 64 9.83 11.77 -15.33
C ASN A 64 9.64 11.96 -13.81
N ALA A 65 9.87 10.92 -13.00
CA ALA A 65 9.80 10.99 -11.54
C ALA A 65 11.16 10.67 -10.91
N ARG A 66 11.44 11.29 -9.78
CA ARG A 66 12.69 11.07 -9.03
C ARG A 66 12.45 11.14 -7.52
N ILE A 67 13.17 10.32 -6.78
CA ILE A 67 13.30 10.44 -5.32
C ILE A 67 14.24 11.59 -5.03
N THR A 68 13.77 12.57 -4.25
CA THR A 68 14.53 13.80 -3.93
C THR A 68 15.10 13.79 -2.52
N ALA A 69 14.52 13.02 -1.61
CA ALA A 69 15.01 12.86 -0.24
C ALA A 69 14.51 11.54 0.38
N GLY A 70 15.12 11.17 1.50
CA GLY A 70 14.71 10.06 2.33
C GLY A 70 15.56 8.80 2.19
N GLN A 71 15.15 7.78 2.94
CA GLN A 71 15.76 6.45 2.96
C GLN A 71 14.68 5.37 2.94
N VAL A 72 15.01 4.22 2.36
CA VAL A 72 14.17 3.02 2.34
C VAL A 72 15.00 1.85 2.82
N LEU A 73 14.86 1.50 4.09
CA LEU A 73 15.61 0.43 4.73
C LEU A 73 14.80 -0.87 4.70
N TYR A 74 15.35 -1.91 4.10
CA TYR A 74 14.82 -3.27 4.14
C TYR A 74 15.84 -4.17 4.83
N ASN A 75 15.47 -4.79 5.95
CA ASN A 75 16.42 -5.50 6.83
C ASN A 75 17.68 -4.65 7.09
N GLU A 76 17.49 -3.38 7.46
CA GLU A 76 18.55 -2.40 7.73
C GLU A 76 19.40 -1.98 6.50
N GLN A 77 19.17 -2.56 5.33
CA GLN A 77 19.86 -2.20 4.09
C GLN A 77 19.08 -1.11 3.33
N ASP A 78 19.75 0.00 3.02
CA ASP A 78 19.14 1.06 2.23
C ASP A 78 19.01 0.66 0.75
N LEU A 79 17.77 0.44 0.30
CA LEU A 79 17.44 0.06 -1.07
C LEU A 79 17.78 1.15 -2.08
N LEU A 80 17.81 2.43 -1.66
CA LEU A 80 18.09 3.56 -2.55
C LEU A 80 19.58 3.61 -2.93
N SER A 81 20.46 3.06 -2.08
CA SER A 81 21.89 2.97 -2.34
C SER A 81 22.31 1.81 -3.26
N LEU A 82 21.43 0.84 -3.49
CA LEU A 82 21.72 -0.35 -4.30
C LEU A 82 21.90 0.00 -5.78
N SER A 83 22.81 -0.71 -6.46
CA SER A 83 22.84 -0.72 -7.93
C SER A 83 21.58 -1.36 -8.49
N GLU A 84 21.23 -1.08 -9.75
CA GLU A 84 20.04 -1.70 -10.39
C GLU A 84 20.15 -3.23 -10.46
N ARG A 85 21.38 -3.77 -10.63
CA ARG A 85 21.61 -5.22 -10.60
C ARG A 85 21.26 -5.83 -9.25
N GLN A 86 21.63 -5.18 -8.15
CA GLN A 86 21.31 -5.62 -6.79
C GLN A 86 19.79 -5.50 -6.54
N MET A 87 19.19 -4.38 -6.95
CA MET A 87 17.75 -4.16 -6.79
C MET A 87 16.90 -5.20 -7.57
N ARG A 88 17.34 -5.62 -8.77
CA ARG A 88 16.72 -6.74 -9.50
C ARG A 88 16.79 -8.05 -8.71
N GLY A 89 17.87 -8.27 -7.95
CA GLY A 89 17.97 -9.42 -7.06
C GLY A 89 17.00 -9.39 -5.88
N CYS A 90 16.61 -8.20 -5.41
CA CYS A 90 15.63 -8.02 -4.33
C CYS A 90 14.19 -8.16 -4.81
N ARG A 91 13.89 -7.61 -6.00
CA ARG A 91 12.53 -7.72 -6.57
C ARG A 91 12.17 -9.18 -6.79
N TRP A 92 10.95 -9.56 -6.45
CA TRP A 92 10.38 -10.91 -6.42
C TRP A 92 10.94 -11.82 -5.32
N LYS A 93 12.24 -11.79 -5.06
CA LYS A 93 12.87 -12.67 -4.08
C LYS A 93 12.65 -12.21 -2.64
N GLU A 94 12.85 -10.93 -2.38
CA GLU A 94 12.68 -10.32 -1.04
C GLU A 94 11.33 -9.61 -0.93
N MET A 95 10.96 -8.89 -1.97
CA MET A 95 9.73 -8.12 -2.05
C MET A 95 9.07 -8.24 -3.41
N SER A 96 7.75 -8.33 -3.44
CA SER A 96 6.97 -8.44 -4.66
C SER A 96 5.77 -7.49 -4.63
N ILE A 97 5.12 -7.30 -5.79
CA ILE A 97 3.98 -6.40 -5.92
C ILE A 97 2.88 -7.04 -6.78
N VAL A 98 1.64 -6.90 -6.30
CA VAL A 98 0.41 -7.09 -7.07
C VAL A 98 -0.08 -5.71 -7.47
N PHE A 99 -0.03 -5.40 -8.76
CA PHE A 99 -0.40 -4.08 -9.29
C PHE A 99 -1.91 -3.88 -9.36
N GLN A 100 -2.34 -2.62 -9.29
CA GLN A 100 -3.70 -2.21 -9.62
C GLN A 100 -4.05 -2.64 -11.05
N GLY A 101 -5.26 -3.18 -11.25
CA GLY A 101 -5.66 -3.67 -12.57
C GLY A 101 -4.90 -4.91 -13.02
N ALA A 102 -4.58 -5.81 -12.09
CA ALA A 102 -3.86 -7.08 -12.31
C ALA A 102 -4.39 -7.91 -13.49
N MET A 103 -5.62 -7.67 -13.93
CA MET A 103 -6.21 -8.32 -15.11
C MET A 103 -5.44 -8.02 -16.41
N ASN A 104 -4.69 -6.93 -16.47
CA ASN A 104 -3.87 -6.51 -17.62
C ASN A 104 -2.38 -6.81 -17.44
N ALA A 105 -1.96 -7.24 -16.25
CA ALA A 105 -0.55 -7.51 -15.95
C ALA A 105 -0.11 -8.93 -16.39
N LEU A 106 -1.05 -9.87 -16.55
CA LEU A 106 -0.76 -11.18 -17.10
C LEU A 106 -0.60 -11.09 -18.62
N ASN A 107 0.47 -11.70 -19.14
CA ASN A 107 0.69 -11.80 -20.58
C ASN A 107 -0.41 -12.68 -21.21
N PRO A 108 -1.29 -12.14 -22.10
CA PRO A 108 -2.43 -12.89 -22.62
C PRO A 108 -2.07 -14.03 -23.56
N VAL A 109 -0.85 -14.05 -24.11
CA VAL A 109 -0.36 -15.07 -25.05
C VAL A 109 0.55 -16.12 -24.41
N MET A 110 0.73 -16.06 -23.07
CA MET A 110 1.46 -17.07 -22.30
C MET A 110 0.52 -17.77 -21.32
N ARG A 111 0.76 -19.06 -21.08
CA ARG A 111 0.03 -19.82 -20.05
C ARG A 111 0.36 -19.30 -18.65
N ILE A 112 -0.59 -19.41 -17.74
CA ILE A 112 -0.42 -18.93 -16.37
C ILE A 112 0.74 -19.64 -15.65
N ASP A 113 0.85 -20.97 -15.79
CA ASP A 113 1.92 -21.76 -15.17
C ASP A 113 3.32 -21.37 -15.70
N GLU A 114 3.42 -21.01 -16.97
CA GLU A 114 4.67 -20.55 -17.58
C GLU A 114 5.11 -19.24 -16.99
N GLN A 115 4.19 -18.27 -16.81
CA GLN A 115 4.49 -16.97 -16.23
C GLN A 115 4.95 -17.07 -14.76
N VAL A 116 4.28 -17.91 -13.96
CA VAL A 116 4.68 -18.16 -12.57
C VAL A 116 6.03 -18.88 -12.49
N ARG A 117 6.27 -19.85 -13.38
CA ARG A 117 7.52 -20.61 -13.45
C ARG A 117 8.69 -19.75 -13.90
N GLU A 118 8.47 -18.83 -14.85
CA GLU A 118 9.48 -17.91 -15.35
C GLU A 118 10.11 -17.10 -14.21
N ALA A 119 9.31 -16.56 -13.29
CA ALA A 119 9.79 -15.82 -12.13
C ALA A 119 10.76 -16.66 -11.26
N ILE A 120 10.40 -17.93 -11.01
CA ILE A 120 11.22 -18.85 -10.21
C ILE A 120 12.55 -19.16 -10.89
N LEU A 121 12.50 -19.43 -12.20
CA LEU A 121 13.66 -19.78 -12.99
C LEU A 121 14.61 -18.60 -13.22
N LEU A 122 14.05 -17.39 -13.41
CA LEU A 122 14.81 -16.15 -13.60
C LEU A 122 15.71 -15.86 -12.39
N HIS A 123 15.23 -16.15 -11.19
CA HIS A 123 15.98 -15.95 -9.94
C HIS A 123 16.86 -17.14 -9.57
N HIS A 124 16.96 -18.17 -10.43
CA HIS A 124 17.79 -19.38 -10.21
C HIS A 124 17.52 -20.10 -8.88
N LEU A 125 16.29 -20.02 -8.37
CA LEU A 125 15.93 -20.60 -7.06
C LEU A 125 15.75 -22.11 -7.12
N MET A 126 15.30 -22.63 -8.26
CA MET A 126 14.92 -24.03 -8.46
C MET A 126 15.24 -24.49 -9.88
N ASN A 127 15.42 -25.80 -10.06
CA ASN A 127 15.43 -26.40 -11.39
C ASN A 127 14.01 -26.50 -11.97
N TRP A 128 13.88 -26.85 -13.26
CA TRP A 128 12.59 -26.91 -13.98
C TRP A 128 11.53 -27.78 -13.26
N SER A 129 11.91 -28.97 -12.82
CA SER A 129 10.99 -29.91 -12.16
C SER A 129 10.50 -29.38 -10.80
N GLN A 130 11.41 -28.79 -10.01
CA GLN A 130 11.09 -28.15 -8.73
C GLN A 130 10.18 -26.93 -8.94
N ALA A 131 10.50 -26.08 -9.93
CA ALA A 131 9.69 -24.91 -10.26
C ALA A 131 8.27 -25.32 -10.70
N THR A 132 8.13 -26.38 -11.51
CA THR A 132 6.81 -26.90 -11.90
C THR A 132 5.99 -27.39 -10.71
N ARG A 133 6.61 -28.08 -9.76
CA ARG A 133 5.95 -28.48 -8.51
C ARG A 133 5.52 -27.27 -7.69
N ARG A 134 6.41 -26.30 -7.54
CA ARG A 134 6.14 -25.05 -6.81
C ARG A 134 4.98 -24.27 -7.41
N VAL A 135 4.87 -24.19 -8.73
CA VAL A 135 3.71 -23.60 -9.43
C VAL A 135 2.42 -24.29 -9.00
N GLY A 136 2.38 -25.63 -9.01
CA GLY A 136 1.19 -26.38 -8.56
C GLY A 136 0.79 -26.05 -7.12
N GLU A 137 1.77 -26.00 -6.20
CA GLU A 137 1.55 -25.64 -4.79
C GLU A 137 1.00 -24.21 -4.62
N LEU A 138 1.54 -23.26 -5.37
CA LEU A 138 1.09 -21.86 -5.35
C LEU A 138 -0.33 -21.71 -5.89
N MET A 139 -0.64 -22.38 -7.01
CA MET A 139 -1.98 -22.32 -7.60
C MET A 139 -3.02 -22.97 -6.66
N GLU A 140 -2.68 -24.07 -6.02
CA GLU A 140 -3.54 -24.70 -5.00
C GLU A 140 -3.71 -23.77 -3.77
N MET A 141 -2.64 -23.10 -3.32
CA MET A 141 -2.68 -22.14 -2.21
C MET A 141 -3.65 -20.98 -2.46
N VAL A 142 -3.72 -20.48 -3.69
CA VAL A 142 -4.66 -19.42 -4.08
C VAL A 142 -6.03 -19.96 -4.51
N GLY A 143 -6.26 -21.27 -4.39
CA GLY A 143 -7.55 -21.91 -4.69
C GLY A 143 -7.86 -22.04 -6.18
N ILE A 144 -6.83 -22.18 -7.03
CA ILE A 144 -6.98 -22.49 -8.45
C ILE A 144 -6.79 -24.01 -8.65
N PRO A 145 -7.79 -24.72 -9.21
CA PRO A 145 -7.72 -26.16 -9.43
C PRO A 145 -6.58 -26.56 -10.36
N ARG A 146 -5.95 -27.72 -10.10
CA ARG A 146 -4.78 -28.23 -10.85
C ARG A 146 -5.02 -28.37 -12.35
N GLU A 147 -6.21 -28.79 -12.76
CA GLU A 147 -6.61 -28.95 -14.15
C GLU A 147 -6.69 -27.62 -14.92
N ARG A 148 -6.73 -26.51 -14.21
CA ARG A 148 -6.80 -25.17 -14.81
C ARG A 148 -5.44 -24.44 -14.87
N VAL A 149 -4.41 -24.96 -14.22
CA VAL A 149 -3.09 -24.31 -14.08
C VAL A 149 -2.43 -23.98 -15.42
N GLY A 150 -2.58 -24.85 -16.42
CA GLY A 150 -2.01 -24.67 -17.77
C GLY A 150 -2.85 -23.85 -18.75
N GLN A 151 -3.88 -23.15 -18.27
CA GLN A 151 -4.75 -22.32 -19.11
C GLN A 151 -4.15 -20.92 -19.35
N TYR A 152 -4.73 -20.19 -20.31
CA TYR A 152 -4.37 -18.82 -20.63
C TYR A 152 -5.20 -17.82 -19.76
N PRO A 153 -4.72 -16.58 -19.58
CA PRO A 153 -5.43 -15.56 -18.79
C PRO A 153 -6.88 -15.30 -19.25
N HIS A 154 -7.16 -15.38 -20.54
CA HIS A 154 -8.51 -15.16 -21.07
C HIS A 154 -9.51 -16.28 -20.75
N GLU A 155 -9.03 -17.46 -20.35
CA GLU A 155 -9.87 -18.58 -19.90
C GLU A 155 -10.23 -18.49 -18.41
N TYR A 156 -9.64 -17.52 -17.67
CA TYR A 156 -9.88 -17.28 -16.25
C TYR A 156 -10.95 -16.21 -16.04
N SER A 157 -11.79 -16.38 -15.02
CA SER A 157 -12.62 -15.29 -14.51
C SER A 157 -11.77 -14.16 -13.90
N GLY A 158 -12.37 -12.98 -13.68
CA GLY A 158 -11.68 -11.85 -13.02
C GLY A 158 -11.05 -12.24 -11.69
N GLY A 159 -11.82 -12.90 -10.81
CA GLY A 159 -11.31 -13.38 -9.53
C GLY A 159 -10.21 -14.44 -9.65
N MET A 160 -10.27 -15.32 -10.65
CA MET A 160 -9.20 -16.28 -10.90
C MET A 160 -7.92 -15.60 -11.41
N ARG A 161 -8.03 -14.61 -12.28
CA ARG A 161 -6.88 -13.81 -12.73
C ARG A 161 -6.22 -13.10 -11.55
N GLN A 162 -7.01 -12.53 -10.65
CA GLN A 162 -6.50 -11.90 -9.43
C GLN A 162 -5.75 -12.90 -8.54
N ARG A 163 -6.32 -14.09 -8.31
CA ARG A 163 -5.67 -15.18 -7.55
C ARG A 163 -4.37 -15.65 -8.22
N ALA A 164 -4.34 -15.75 -9.55
CA ALA A 164 -3.14 -16.09 -10.29
C ALA A 164 -2.05 -15.02 -10.18
N MET A 165 -2.41 -13.72 -10.14
CA MET A 165 -1.47 -12.63 -9.89
C MET A 165 -0.87 -12.69 -8.49
N ILE A 166 -1.68 -13.06 -7.48
CA ILE A 166 -1.17 -13.30 -6.12
C ILE A 166 -0.18 -14.50 -6.14
N ALA A 167 -0.51 -15.60 -6.83
CA ALA A 167 0.40 -16.74 -6.97
C ALA A 167 1.72 -16.34 -7.65
N LEU A 168 1.66 -15.52 -8.71
CA LEU A 168 2.82 -14.98 -9.41
C LEU A 168 3.67 -14.10 -8.49
N ALA A 169 3.06 -13.22 -7.70
CA ALA A 169 3.78 -12.39 -6.74
C ALA A 169 4.47 -13.24 -5.65
N LEU A 170 3.90 -14.39 -5.28
CA LEU A 170 4.46 -15.32 -4.28
C LEU A 170 5.44 -16.34 -4.87
N ALA A 171 5.74 -16.29 -6.16
CA ALA A 171 6.52 -17.30 -6.87
C ALA A 171 7.87 -17.59 -6.20
N CYS A 172 8.59 -16.54 -5.81
CA CYS A 172 9.91 -16.62 -5.21
C CYS A 172 9.91 -16.62 -3.66
N ALA A 173 8.73 -16.77 -3.03
CA ALA A 173 8.55 -16.76 -1.58
C ALA A 173 9.09 -15.47 -0.90
N PRO A 174 8.64 -14.27 -1.33
CA PRO A 174 9.09 -13.01 -0.75
C PRO A 174 8.70 -12.90 0.73
N SER A 175 9.42 -12.06 1.49
CA SER A 175 9.06 -11.73 2.87
C SER A 175 8.10 -10.53 2.95
N LEU A 176 8.03 -9.72 1.89
CA LEU A 176 7.17 -8.52 1.81
C LEU A 176 6.36 -8.52 0.50
N LEU A 177 5.05 -8.33 0.63
CA LEU A 177 4.13 -8.19 -0.49
C LEU A 177 3.49 -6.79 -0.49
N PHE A 178 3.64 -6.07 -1.57
CA PHE A 178 2.85 -4.88 -1.87
C PHE A 178 1.60 -5.29 -2.64
N ALA A 179 0.43 -4.90 -2.18
CA ALA A 179 -0.85 -5.14 -2.85
C ALA A 179 -1.52 -3.79 -3.15
N ASP A 180 -1.35 -3.32 -4.40
CA ASP A 180 -1.87 -2.02 -4.84
C ASP A 180 -3.28 -2.19 -5.38
N GLU A 181 -4.28 -1.79 -4.59
CA GLU A 181 -5.70 -1.93 -4.87
C GLU A 181 -6.09 -3.32 -5.42
N PRO A 182 -5.76 -4.41 -4.71
CA PRO A 182 -5.86 -5.77 -5.27
C PRO A 182 -7.29 -6.23 -5.54
N THR A 183 -8.28 -5.47 -5.16
CA THR A 183 -9.71 -5.79 -5.30
C THR A 183 -10.46 -4.88 -6.28
N THR A 184 -9.79 -3.89 -6.86
CA THR A 184 -10.40 -2.97 -7.83
C THR A 184 -10.96 -3.73 -9.04
N ALA A 185 -12.15 -3.35 -9.50
CA ALA A 185 -12.90 -3.95 -10.61
C ALA A 185 -13.40 -5.40 -10.35
N LEU A 186 -13.45 -5.85 -9.11
CA LEU A 186 -14.09 -7.09 -8.69
C LEU A 186 -15.43 -6.79 -8.01
N ASP A 187 -16.37 -7.73 -8.09
CA ASP A 187 -17.60 -7.65 -7.30
C ASP A 187 -17.33 -7.84 -5.79
N VAL A 188 -18.23 -7.36 -4.95
CA VAL A 188 -18.07 -7.34 -3.48
C VAL A 188 -17.78 -8.73 -2.89
N MET A 189 -18.40 -9.79 -3.42
CA MET A 189 -18.18 -11.15 -2.93
C MET A 189 -16.77 -11.65 -3.26
N ILE A 190 -16.29 -11.37 -4.47
CA ILE A 190 -14.94 -11.74 -4.88
C ILE A 190 -13.89 -10.89 -4.15
N GLN A 191 -14.16 -9.59 -3.90
CA GLN A 191 -13.30 -8.74 -3.07
C GLN A 191 -13.08 -9.37 -1.69
N ALA A 192 -14.15 -9.72 -0.97
CA ALA A 192 -14.06 -10.37 0.35
C ALA A 192 -13.24 -11.66 0.30
N GLN A 193 -13.42 -12.49 -0.76
CA GLN A 193 -12.66 -13.73 -0.93
C GLN A 193 -11.15 -13.48 -1.18
N VAL A 194 -10.79 -12.44 -1.95
CA VAL A 194 -9.38 -12.08 -2.20
C VAL A 194 -8.71 -11.57 -0.93
N LEU A 195 -9.40 -10.76 -0.15
CA LEU A 195 -8.89 -10.24 1.12
C LEU A 195 -8.70 -11.34 2.17
N ALA A 196 -9.69 -12.23 2.31
CA ALA A 196 -9.57 -13.40 3.17
C ALA A 196 -8.43 -14.33 2.73
N LEU A 197 -8.20 -14.46 1.42
CA LEU A 197 -7.06 -15.20 0.88
C LEU A 197 -5.73 -14.55 1.26
N LEU A 198 -5.59 -13.23 1.11
CA LEU A 198 -4.36 -12.50 1.48
C LEU A 198 -4.07 -12.65 2.97
N LYS A 199 -5.08 -12.51 3.85
CA LYS A 199 -4.94 -12.73 5.30
C LYS A 199 -4.48 -14.15 5.63
N LYS A 200 -5.12 -15.16 5.03
CA LYS A 200 -4.72 -16.56 5.21
C LYS A 200 -3.29 -16.84 4.75
N ILE A 201 -2.85 -16.24 3.65
CA ILE A 201 -1.48 -16.36 3.13
C ILE A 201 -0.50 -15.66 4.08
N GLN A 202 -0.83 -14.46 4.55
CA GLN A 202 -0.04 -13.70 5.52
C GLN A 202 0.20 -14.52 6.79
N GLU A 203 -0.85 -15.06 7.41
CA GLU A 203 -0.76 -15.90 8.61
C GLU A 203 0.05 -17.18 8.36
N LYS A 204 -0.18 -17.86 7.23
CA LYS A 204 0.48 -19.15 6.92
C LYS A 204 1.97 -18.99 6.63
N LEU A 205 2.37 -17.91 5.97
CA LEU A 205 3.75 -17.69 5.52
C LEU A 205 4.54 -16.73 6.42
N GLY A 206 3.91 -16.08 7.39
CA GLY A 206 4.50 -14.99 8.16
C GLY A 206 4.87 -13.80 7.27
N LEU A 207 4.10 -13.58 6.19
CA LEU A 207 4.35 -12.57 5.17
C LEU A 207 4.01 -11.19 5.71
N ALA A 208 4.89 -10.20 5.50
CA ALA A 208 4.52 -8.81 5.69
C ALA A 208 3.76 -8.30 4.45
N ILE A 209 2.68 -7.52 4.66
CA ILE A 209 1.88 -6.97 3.56
C ILE A 209 1.74 -5.46 3.72
N VAL A 210 1.94 -4.72 2.63
CA VAL A 210 1.49 -3.32 2.50
C VAL A 210 0.29 -3.32 1.57
N LEU A 211 -0.89 -3.11 2.13
CA LEU A 211 -2.15 -3.09 1.41
C LEU A 211 -2.55 -1.64 1.09
N VAL A 212 -2.49 -1.28 -0.18
CA VAL A 212 -3.03 0.00 -0.67
C VAL A 212 -4.49 -0.17 -1.00
N THR A 213 -5.31 0.67 -0.41
CA THR A 213 -6.75 0.70 -0.70
C THR A 213 -7.33 2.09 -0.42
N HIS A 214 -8.47 2.38 -1.00
CA HIS A 214 -9.29 3.53 -0.64
C HIS A 214 -10.46 3.13 0.26
N ASP A 215 -10.66 1.82 0.51
CA ASP A 215 -11.76 1.28 1.32
C ASP A 215 -11.30 1.03 2.76
N LEU A 216 -11.75 1.88 3.68
CA LEU A 216 -11.44 1.77 5.12
C LEU A 216 -12.17 0.60 5.80
N GLY A 217 -13.30 0.12 5.26
CA GLY A 217 -13.97 -1.07 5.77
C GLY A 217 -13.07 -2.30 5.67
N VAL A 218 -12.40 -2.44 4.53
CA VAL A 218 -11.40 -3.49 4.28
C VAL A 218 -10.23 -3.41 5.27
N VAL A 219 -9.76 -2.19 5.55
CA VAL A 219 -8.61 -1.96 6.44
C VAL A 219 -8.88 -2.45 7.86
N ALA A 220 -10.08 -2.19 8.38
CA ALA A 220 -10.47 -2.61 9.72
C ALA A 220 -10.47 -4.15 9.90
N GLU A 221 -10.72 -4.90 8.82
CA GLU A 221 -10.79 -6.37 8.85
C GLU A 221 -9.44 -7.07 8.67
N VAL A 222 -8.52 -6.47 7.89
CA VAL A 222 -7.33 -7.19 7.44
C VAL A 222 -6.00 -6.55 7.83
N CYS A 223 -5.99 -5.28 8.31
CA CYS A 223 -4.77 -4.56 8.65
C CYS A 223 -4.52 -4.52 10.16
N ASP A 224 -3.26 -4.66 10.56
CA ASP A 224 -2.81 -4.49 11.94
C ASP A 224 -2.55 -3.00 12.25
N SER A 225 -2.01 -2.29 11.28
CA SER A 225 -1.69 -0.86 11.36
C SER A 225 -2.08 -0.12 10.10
N VAL A 226 -2.24 1.19 10.19
CA VAL A 226 -2.70 2.05 9.10
C VAL A 226 -1.88 3.32 9.03
N ALA A 227 -1.53 3.72 7.80
CA ALA A 227 -1.03 5.06 7.49
C ALA A 227 -2.00 5.73 6.51
N VAL A 228 -2.64 6.80 6.96
CA VAL A 228 -3.59 7.59 6.17
C VAL A 228 -2.84 8.67 5.42
N MET A 229 -2.90 8.65 4.10
CA MET A 229 -2.22 9.61 3.24
C MET A 229 -3.16 10.67 2.68
N TYR A 230 -2.72 11.91 2.67
CA TYR A 230 -3.39 13.01 2.01
C TYR A 230 -2.40 13.95 1.33
N GLY A 231 -2.62 14.28 0.06
CA GLY A 231 -1.79 15.24 -0.69
C GLY A 231 -0.29 14.93 -0.67
N GLY A 232 0.11 13.65 -0.67
CA GLY A 232 1.51 13.23 -0.67
C GLY A 232 2.18 13.18 0.70
N LYS A 233 1.44 13.34 1.79
CA LYS A 233 1.94 13.22 3.18
C LYS A 233 1.17 12.17 3.94
N VAL A 234 1.77 11.63 5.00
CA VAL A 234 1.04 10.88 6.03
C VAL A 234 0.33 11.89 6.92
N ALA A 235 -0.99 11.85 6.94
CA ALA A 235 -1.83 12.70 7.78
C ALA A 235 -2.02 12.10 9.18
N GLU A 236 -2.13 10.78 9.25
CA GLU A 236 -2.34 10.04 10.51
C GLU A 236 -1.80 8.61 10.36
N ALA A 237 -1.24 8.05 11.43
CA ALA A 237 -0.76 6.66 11.47
C ALA A 237 -0.94 6.07 12.87
N GLY A 238 -1.37 4.80 12.92
CA GLY A 238 -1.60 4.10 14.18
C GLY A 238 -2.03 2.65 13.97
N SER A 239 -2.45 1.96 15.04
CA SER A 239 -3.12 0.67 14.91
C SER A 239 -4.44 0.82 14.14
N ALA A 240 -4.89 -0.22 13.43
CA ALA A 240 -6.17 -0.17 12.73
C ALA A 240 -7.31 0.19 13.70
N ASP A 241 -7.28 -0.36 14.91
CA ASP A 241 -8.27 -0.07 15.96
C ASP A 241 -8.28 1.41 16.37
N SER A 242 -7.09 2.01 16.61
CA SER A 242 -7.01 3.42 17.02
C SER A 242 -7.45 4.38 15.90
N ILE A 243 -7.08 4.10 14.65
CA ILE A 243 -7.50 4.90 13.49
C ILE A 243 -9.01 4.84 13.29
N TYR A 244 -9.60 3.65 13.45
CA TYR A 244 -11.04 3.46 13.23
C TYR A 244 -11.90 4.04 14.36
N ASN A 245 -11.52 3.80 15.63
CA ASN A 245 -12.34 4.15 16.79
C ASN A 245 -12.05 5.55 17.37
N SER A 246 -10.84 6.09 17.13
CA SER A 246 -10.40 7.36 17.71
C SER A 246 -9.57 8.21 16.76
N PRO A 247 -10.07 8.51 15.53
CA PRO A 247 -9.32 9.28 14.55
C PRO A 247 -8.97 10.67 15.11
N GLN A 248 -7.73 11.09 14.92
CA GLN A 248 -7.21 12.37 15.42
C GLN A 248 -7.19 13.45 14.34
N HIS A 249 -6.97 13.04 13.08
CA HIS A 249 -6.94 14.00 11.97
C HIS A 249 -8.34 14.20 11.39
N PRO A 250 -8.81 15.47 11.19
CA PRO A 250 -10.14 15.73 10.61
C PRO A 250 -10.40 15.10 9.23
N TYR A 251 -9.36 14.82 8.45
CA TYR A 251 -9.47 14.10 7.20
C TYR A 251 -9.84 12.63 7.43
N THR A 252 -9.15 11.96 8.35
CA THR A 252 -9.42 10.55 8.71
C THR A 252 -10.85 10.39 9.22
N ASP A 253 -11.29 11.29 10.12
CA ASP A 253 -12.66 11.31 10.62
C ASP A 253 -13.68 11.42 9.48
N LYS A 254 -13.49 12.37 8.55
CA LYS A 254 -14.37 12.51 7.37
C LYS A 254 -14.29 11.33 6.42
N LEU A 255 -13.10 10.74 6.25
CA LEU A 255 -12.92 9.57 5.39
C LEU A 255 -13.71 8.38 5.95
N LEU A 256 -13.66 8.14 7.27
CA LEU A 256 -14.46 7.11 7.95
C LEU A 256 -15.97 7.34 7.84
N GLN A 257 -16.43 8.60 7.95
CA GLN A 257 -17.84 8.97 7.80
C GLN A 257 -18.38 8.81 6.37
N SER A 258 -17.50 8.75 5.37
CA SER A 258 -17.86 8.61 3.96
C SER A 258 -18.17 7.16 3.56
N PHE A 259 -17.84 6.18 4.43
CA PHE A 259 -18.11 4.77 4.16
C PHE A 259 -19.35 4.29 4.92
N PRO A 260 -20.20 3.47 4.26
CA PRO A 260 -21.35 2.86 4.91
C PRO A 260 -20.87 1.91 6.03
N ASP A 261 -21.15 2.25 7.28
CA ASP A 261 -20.98 1.31 8.39
C ASP A 261 -22.31 0.62 8.65
N LEU A 262 -22.36 -0.69 8.40
CA LEU A 262 -23.55 -1.50 8.63
C LEU A 262 -24.01 -1.52 10.11
N ASN A 263 -23.11 -1.16 11.03
CA ASN A 263 -23.39 -1.12 12.47
C ASN A 263 -23.78 0.29 12.98
N ARG A 264 -23.65 1.32 12.15
CA ARG A 264 -24.11 2.67 12.50
C ARG A 264 -25.48 2.92 11.87
N PRO A 265 -26.47 3.47 12.62
CA PRO A 265 -27.75 3.85 12.03
C PRO A 265 -27.51 4.77 10.84
N SER A 266 -28.24 4.57 9.76
CA SER A 266 -28.16 5.32 8.50
C SER A 266 -28.25 6.82 8.73
N GLY A 267 -27.11 7.47 8.91
CA GLY A 267 -26.95 8.90 8.74
C GLY A 267 -26.59 9.20 7.27
N ASP A 268 -26.82 10.42 6.82
CA ASP A 268 -26.39 10.86 5.51
C ASP A 268 -24.89 10.60 5.34
N LEU A 269 -24.51 9.86 4.29
CA LEU A 269 -23.12 9.63 3.94
C LEU A 269 -22.42 10.98 3.78
N ALA A 270 -21.49 11.29 4.67
CA ALA A 270 -20.76 12.54 4.63
C ALA A 270 -19.76 12.52 3.49
N SER A 271 -19.95 13.32 2.46
CA SER A 271 -18.93 13.51 1.45
C SER A 271 -17.88 14.52 1.93
N ILE A 272 -16.61 14.29 1.58
CA ILE A 272 -15.54 15.29 1.78
C ILE A 272 -15.68 16.35 0.67
N PRO A 273 -16.04 17.61 0.97
CA PRO A 273 -16.30 18.62 -0.05
C PRO A 273 -15.02 18.99 -0.80
N GLY A 274 -15.16 19.43 -2.07
CA GLY A 274 -14.05 19.85 -2.91
C GLY A 274 -13.22 18.70 -3.48
N THR A 275 -12.07 19.02 -4.04
CA THR A 275 -11.15 18.06 -4.66
C THR A 275 -9.80 18.06 -3.94
N PRO A 276 -9.08 16.93 -3.92
CA PRO A 276 -7.70 16.89 -3.42
C PRO A 276 -6.80 17.92 -4.13
N PRO A 277 -5.78 18.47 -3.44
CA PRO A 277 -4.88 19.44 -4.04
C PRO A 277 -4.08 18.81 -5.17
N ARG A 278 -3.78 19.62 -6.20
CA ARG A 278 -2.90 19.21 -7.29
C ARG A 278 -1.46 19.18 -6.79
N VAL A 279 -0.67 18.18 -7.22
CA VAL A 279 0.75 18.06 -6.86
C VAL A 279 1.61 19.27 -7.28
N THR A 280 1.12 20.08 -8.26
CA THR A 280 1.76 21.30 -8.74
C THR A 280 1.29 22.56 -8.01
N ASP A 281 0.26 22.46 -7.17
CA ASP A 281 -0.37 23.60 -6.50
C ASP A 281 -0.85 23.16 -5.09
N LEU A 282 0.13 22.89 -4.24
CA LEU A 282 -0.11 22.41 -2.87
C LEU A 282 -0.27 23.61 -1.93
N PRO A 283 -1.22 23.57 -0.97
CA PRO A 283 -1.32 24.57 0.08
C PRO A 283 0.01 24.73 0.83
N PRO A 284 0.41 25.96 1.18
CA PRO A 284 1.68 26.23 1.87
C PRO A 284 1.67 25.73 3.33
N GLY A 285 0.49 25.64 3.94
CA GLY A 285 0.29 25.10 5.28
C GLY A 285 -0.18 23.65 5.30
N CYS A 286 -1.22 23.39 6.07
CA CYS A 286 -1.86 22.07 6.10
C CYS A 286 -2.50 21.76 4.74
N ARG A 287 -2.11 20.65 4.12
CA ARG A 287 -2.64 20.27 2.78
C ARG A 287 -4.15 20.03 2.76
N PHE A 288 -4.73 19.65 3.90
CA PHE A 288 -6.18 19.47 4.04
C PHE A 288 -6.94 20.76 4.37
N GLU A 289 -6.26 21.87 4.70
CA GLU A 289 -6.88 23.13 5.14
C GLU A 289 -8.06 23.58 4.27
N PRO A 290 -7.97 23.60 2.92
CA PRO A 290 -9.06 24.09 2.06
C PRO A 290 -10.37 23.29 2.19
N ARG A 291 -10.29 22.04 2.65
CA ARG A 291 -11.42 21.10 2.80
C ARG A 291 -11.75 20.79 4.27
N CYS A 292 -10.97 21.34 5.21
CA CYS A 292 -11.07 21.02 6.62
C CYS A 292 -12.23 21.79 7.28
N HIS A 293 -13.19 21.06 7.85
CA HIS A 293 -14.31 21.65 8.60
C HIS A 293 -13.91 22.16 9.99
N ARG A 294 -12.69 21.84 10.44
CA ARG A 294 -12.13 22.25 11.75
C ARG A 294 -10.90 23.17 11.58
N ARG A 295 -10.74 23.80 10.41
CA ARG A 295 -9.58 24.64 10.14
C ARG A 295 -9.48 25.82 11.10
N ILE A 296 -8.25 26.15 11.49
CA ILE A 296 -7.88 27.35 12.27
C ILE A 296 -6.87 28.16 11.46
N GLU A 297 -6.63 29.40 11.85
CA GLU A 297 -5.85 30.38 11.07
C GLU A 297 -4.43 29.87 10.70
N ILE A 298 -3.73 29.26 11.65
CA ILE A 298 -2.38 28.72 11.43
C ILE A 298 -2.33 27.63 10.34
N CYS A 299 -3.44 26.90 10.11
CA CYS A 299 -3.49 25.85 9.09
C CYS A 299 -3.24 26.36 7.67
N ALA A 300 -3.55 27.63 7.39
CA ALA A 300 -3.38 28.24 6.08
C ALA A 300 -1.89 28.48 5.73
N THR A 301 -1.05 28.71 6.72
CA THR A 301 0.33 29.19 6.51
C THR A 301 1.40 28.21 6.97
N THR A 302 1.08 27.34 7.94
CA THR A 302 2.06 26.47 8.58
C THR A 302 1.63 25.00 8.46
N ALA A 303 2.51 24.15 7.95
CA ALA A 303 2.27 22.71 7.92
C ALA A 303 2.35 22.13 9.35
N PRO A 304 1.36 21.34 9.80
CA PRO A 304 1.41 20.74 11.12
C PRO A 304 2.53 19.69 11.20
N PRO A 305 3.27 19.63 12.33
CA PRO A 305 4.20 18.55 12.58
C PRO A 305 3.43 17.25 12.84
N MET A 306 4.09 16.10 12.59
CA MET A 306 3.59 14.80 13.01
C MET A 306 3.82 14.64 14.51
N LEU A 307 2.74 14.60 15.30
CA LEU A 307 2.78 14.46 16.76
C LEU A 307 2.28 13.08 17.17
N GLU A 308 2.89 12.49 18.19
CA GLU A 308 2.35 11.31 18.85
C GLU A 308 1.24 11.77 19.81
N THR A 309 0.01 11.32 19.59
CA THR A 309 -1.18 11.67 20.38
C THR A 309 -1.45 10.66 21.49
N SER A 310 -1.09 9.41 21.26
CA SER A 310 -1.06 8.32 22.23
C SER A 310 -0.03 7.27 21.78
N ALA A 311 0.27 6.29 22.61
CA ALA A 311 1.29 5.27 22.31
C ALA A 311 1.08 4.63 20.92
N GLY A 312 2.00 4.89 19.99
CA GLY A 312 1.96 4.39 18.62
C GLY A 312 0.90 5.03 17.71
N HIS A 313 0.18 6.05 18.17
CA HIS A 313 -0.79 6.79 17.35
C HIS A 313 -0.29 8.21 17.09
N ARG A 314 -0.10 8.57 15.83
CA ARG A 314 0.49 9.84 15.40
C ARG A 314 -0.42 10.55 14.40
N ALA A 315 -0.52 11.87 14.51
CA ALA A 315 -1.30 12.70 13.58
C ALA A 315 -0.62 14.01 13.26
N ALA A 316 -0.73 14.47 12.02
CA ALA A 316 -0.23 15.76 11.55
C ALA A 316 -1.36 16.80 11.54
N CYS A 317 -1.76 17.27 12.71
CA CYS A 317 -2.83 18.25 12.85
C CYS A 317 -2.52 19.24 13.98
N HIS A 318 -2.75 20.55 13.75
CA HIS A 318 -2.58 21.60 14.77
C HIS A 318 -3.59 21.51 15.93
N LEU A 319 -4.64 20.72 15.78
CA LEU A 319 -5.63 20.49 16.83
C LEU A 319 -5.29 19.30 17.72
N CYS A 320 -4.25 18.53 17.38
CA CYS A 320 -3.78 17.44 18.22
C CYS A 320 -2.90 17.99 19.34
N GLU A 321 -3.17 17.51 20.55
CA GLU A 321 -2.30 17.72 21.70
C GLU A 321 -1.37 16.52 21.82
N GLY A 322 -0.08 16.74 21.96
CA GLY A 322 0.87 15.68 22.31
C GLY A 322 0.58 15.14 23.72
N PRO A 323 1.08 13.96 24.10
CA PRO A 323 0.94 13.46 25.46
C PRO A 323 1.47 14.55 26.42
N VAL A 324 0.61 14.96 27.36
CA VAL A 324 1.01 15.88 28.43
C VAL A 324 2.15 15.19 29.19
N ALA A 325 3.37 15.73 29.07
CA ALA A 325 4.47 15.28 29.91
C ALA A 325 4.04 15.50 31.37
N ASN A 326 3.68 14.41 32.04
CA ASN A 326 3.49 14.42 33.47
C ASN A 326 4.87 14.69 34.10
N PHE A 327 5.09 15.93 34.52
CA PHE A 327 6.21 16.33 35.35
C PHE A 327 6.06 15.78 36.76
#